data_82cfb60eb041f2a5e73147a4b6f33455
#
_entry.id   82cfb60eb041f2a5e73147a4b6f33455
#
_cell.length_a   1.000
_cell.length_b   1.000
_cell.length_c   1.000
_cell.angle_alpha   90.00
_cell.angle_beta   90.00
_cell.angle_gamma   90.00
#
_symmetry.space_group_name_H-M   'P 1'
#
loop_
_entity.id
_entity.type
_entity.pdbx_description
1 polymer ?
#
loop_
_entity_poly.entity_id
_entity_poly.type
_entity_poly.pdbx_seq_one_letter_code
_entity_poly.pdbx_strand_id
1 'polypeptide(L)' 'MNLKVVAKVFGSLIPAIIGTYLLVKDYIEAANHPEWSVSPVVMWMKFGVFLIVSIILLLVVFRQKS' A
#
# COMPACT_ATOMS: atom_id res chain seq x y z
N MET A 1 -20.00 10.07 -12.99
CA MET A 1 -18.75 9.31 -12.92
C MET A 1 -18.82 8.06 -13.78
N ASN A 2 -17.81 7.85 -14.60
CA ASN A 2 -17.75 6.67 -15.44
C ASN A 2 -17.33 5.46 -14.59
N LEU A 3 -18.03 4.34 -14.77
CA LEU A 3 -17.75 3.11 -14.04
C LEU A 3 -16.31 2.62 -14.27
N LYS A 4 -15.79 2.84 -15.46
CA LYS A 4 -14.41 2.48 -15.80
C LYS A 4 -13.39 3.25 -14.95
N VAL A 5 -13.64 4.54 -14.73
CA VAL A 5 -12.77 5.37 -13.91
C VAL A 5 -12.81 4.91 -12.45
N VAL A 6 -14.01 4.61 -11.95
CA VAL A 6 -14.17 4.10 -10.57
C VAL A 6 -13.40 2.79 -10.39
N ALA A 7 -13.52 1.87 -11.36
CA ALA A 7 -12.80 0.59 -11.29
C ALA A 7 -11.29 0.79 -11.30
N LYS A 8 -10.78 1.72 -12.11
CA LYS A 8 -9.36 2.03 -12.16
C LYS A 8 -8.86 2.62 -10.85
N VAL A 9 -9.64 3.52 -10.25
CA VAL A 9 -9.28 4.13 -8.96
C VAL A 9 -9.23 3.06 -7.87
N PHE A 10 -10.23 2.18 -7.81
CA PHE A 10 -10.21 1.07 -6.85
C PHE A 10 -9.01 0.15 -7.09
N GLY A 11 -8.72 -0.16 -8.35
CA GLY A 11 -7.56 -1.00 -8.70
C GLY A 11 -6.24 -0.38 -8.25
N SER A 12 -6.10 0.94 -8.37
CA SER A 12 -4.88 1.63 -7.95
C SER A 12 -4.74 1.72 -6.43
N LEU A 13 -5.84 1.58 -5.69
CA LEU A 13 -5.80 1.56 -4.23
C LEU A 13 -5.45 0.18 -3.66
N ILE A 14 -5.54 -0.89 -4.46
CA ILE A 14 -5.23 -2.24 -4.00
C ILE A 14 -3.83 -2.35 -3.37
N PRO A 15 -2.76 -1.80 -3.97
CA PRO A 15 -1.44 -1.87 -3.35
C PRO A 15 -1.38 -1.19 -1.98
N ALA A 16 -2.09 -0.07 -1.83
CA ALA A 16 -2.14 0.63 -0.54
C ALA A 16 -2.84 -0.23 0.52
N ILE A 17 -3.93 -0.90 0.16
CA ILE A 17 -4.67 -1.78 1.07
C ILE A 17 -3.79 -2.96 1.47
N ILE A 18 -3.13 -3.60 0.51
CA ILE A 18 -2.23 -4.72 0.77
C ILE A 18 -1.07 -4.28 1.66
N GLY A 19 -0.47 -3.13 1.35
CA GLY A 19 0.63 -2.59 2.14
C GLY A 19 0.22 -2.32 3.58
N THR A 20 -0.96 -1.73 3.79
CA THR A 20 -1.50 -1.48 5.13
C THR A 20 -1.72 -2.78 5.89
N TYR A 21 -2.31 -3.78 5.23
CA TYR A 21 -2.54 -5.09 5.83
C TYR A 21 -1.22 -5.74 6.26
N LEU A 22 -0.22 -5.71 5.38
CA LEU A 22 1.09 -6.29 5.69
C LEU A 22 1.78 -5.56 6.84
N LEU A 23 1.66 -4.23 6.89
CA LEU A 23 2.21 -3.44 7.98
C LEU A 23 1.60 -3.83 9.33
N VAL A 24 0.28 -3.91 9.39
CA VAL A 24 -0.42 -4.32 10.61
C VAL A 24 -0.02 -5.73 11.03
N LYS A 25 0.05 -6.64 10.06
CA LYS A 25 0.45 -8.02 10.33
C LYS A 25 1.88 -8.09 10.88
N ASP A 26 2.80 -7.32 10.30
CA ASP A 26 4.18 -7.28 10.76
C ASP A 26 4.28 -6.77 12.20
N TYR A 27 3.49 -5.75 12.54
CA TYR A 27 3.45 -5.23 13.92
C TYR A 27 2.95 -6.28 14.90
N ILE A 28 1.91 -7.01 14.53
CA ILE A 28 1.34 -8.07 15.39
C ILE A 28 2.36 -9.18 15.59
N GLU A 29 3.02 -9.61 14.52
CA GLU A 29 4.04 -10.66 14.61
C GLU A 29 5.24 -10.22 15.44
N ALA A 30 5.69 -8.98 15.27
CA ALA A 30 6.79 -8.44 16.06
C ALA A 30 6.44 -8.38 17.55
N ALA A 31 5.20 -8.07 17.88
CA ALA A 31 4.73 -8.04 19.27
C ALA A 31 4.66 -9.45 19.86
N ASN A 32 4.30 -10.46 19.05
CA ASN A 32 4.23 -11.86 19.50
C ASN A 32 5.59 -12.55 19.54
N HIS A 33 6.58 -12.04 18.79
CA HIS A 33 7.91 -12.63 18.70
C HIS A 33 8.96 -11.58 19.00
N PRO A 34 9.14 -11.20 20.26
CA PRO A 34 10.11 -10.16 20.63
C PRO A 34 11.56 -10.54 20.33
N GLU A 35 11.85 -11.84 20.15
CA GLU A 35 13.18 -12.28 19.72
C GLU A 35 13.49 -11.95 18.27
N TRP A 36 12.49 -11.66 17.48
CA TRP A 36 12.68 -11.24 16.08
C TRP A 36 13.01 -9.75 16.07
N SER A 37 14.27 -9.44 15.84
CA SER A 37 14.70 -8.04 15.78
C SER A 37 14.37 -7.43 14.42
N VAL A 38 13.08 -7.28 14.15
CA VAL A 38 12.64 -6.59 12.94
C VAL A 38 12.64 -5.09 13.23
N SER A 39 13.45 -4.36 12.47
CA SER A 39 13.53 -2.91 12.63
C SER A 39 12.23 -2.25 12.18
N PRO A 40 11.65 -1.33 12.94
CA PRO A 40 10.47 -0.57 12.50
C PRO A 40 10.73 0.18 11.19
N VAL A 41 11.98 0.57 10.94
CA VAL A 41 12.35 1.25 9.70
C VAL A 41 12.06 0.37 8.48
N VAL A 42 12.37 -0.94 8.57
CA VAL A 42 12.11 -1.87 7.47
C VAL A 42 10.60 -1.97 7.19
N MET A 43 9.79 -2.03 8.23
CA MET A 43 8.33 -2.07 8.07
C MET A 43 7.81 -0.82 7.36
N TRP A 44 8.27 0.34 7.78
CA TRP A 44 7.87 1.60 7.16
C TRP A 44 8.38 1.73 5.73
N MET A 45 9.57 1.20 5.42
CA MET A 45 10.07 1.17 4.06
C MET A 45 9.20 0.35 3.14
N LYS A 46 8.77 -0.83 3.58
CA LYS A 46 7.86 -1.67 2.81
C LYS A 46 6.54 -0.94 2.56
N PHE A 47 5.97 -0.35 3.59
CA PHE A 47 4.73 0.40 3.47
C PHE A 47 4.88 1.57 2.52
N GLY A 48 5.99 2.30 2.60
CA GLY A 48 6.27 3.42 1.71
C GLY A 48 6.35 3.01 0.25
N VAL A 49 6.97 1.85 -0.05
CA VAL A 49 7.04 1.34 -1.42
C VAL A 49 5.63 1.10 -1.96
N PHE A 50 4.77 0.44 -1.19
CA PHE A 50 3.39 0.19 -1.61
C PHE A 50 2.61 1.49 -1.80
N LEU A 51 2.81 2.48 -0.93
CA LEU A 51 2.18 3.79 -1.07
C LEU A 51 2.63 4.50 -2.35
N ILE A 52 3.92 4.47 -2.64
CA ILE A 52 4.47 5.11 -3.83
C ILE A 52 3.87 4.48 -5.08
N VAL A 53 3.80 3.14 -5.14
CA VAL A 53 3.19 2.43 -6.27
C VAL A 53 1.72 2.85 -6.42
N SER A 54 0.99 2.93 -5.33
CA SER A 54 -0.42 3.34 -5.34
C SER A 54 -0.59 4.76 -5.88
N ILE A 55 0.26 5.69 -5.44
CA ILE A 55 0.23 7.08 -5.87
C ILE A 55 0.54 7.16 -7.37
N ILE A 56 1.55 6.43 -7.85
CA ILE A 56 1.90 6.42 -9.26
C ILE A 56 0.72 5.91 -10.09
N LEU A 57 0.08 4.84 -9.67
CA LEU A 57 -1.08 4.30 -10.37
C LEU A 57 -2.24 5.30 -10.42
N LEU A 58 -2.49 6.00 -9.31
CA LEU A 58 -3.53 7.03 -9.27
C LEU A 58 -3.20 8.17 -10.24
N LEU A 59 -1.97 8.61 -10.27
CA LEU A 59 -1.54 9.68 -11.18
C LEU A 59 -1.72 9.26 -12.64
N VAL A 60 -1.37 8.02 -12.97
CA VAL A 60 -1.54 7.50 -14.33
C VAL A 60 -3.03 7.47 -14.70
N VAL A 61 -3.90 7.01 -13.79
CA VAL A 61 -5.34 6.97 -14.02
C VAL A 61 -5.89 8.38 -14.28
N PHE A 62 -5.50 9.36 -13.48
CA PHE A 62 -5.96 10.73 -13.64
C PHE A 62 -5.40 11.37 -14.91
N ARG A 63 -4.19 11.01 -15.32
CA ARG A 63 -3.60 11.51 -16.56
C ARG A 63 -4.33 11.01 -17.79
N GLN A 64 -4.81 9.79 -17.76
CA GLN A 64 -5.51 9.18 -18.90
C GLN A 64 -6.86 9.81 -19.15
N LYS A 65 -7.36 10.59 -18.21
CA LYS A 65 -8.66 11.21 -18.32
C LYS A 65 -8.69 12.42 -19.28
N SER A 66 -7.56 12.98 -19.57
CA SER A 66 -7.50 14.12 -20.52
C SER A 66 -7.58 13.66 -22.00
#